data_535546822d10e1af53098edaa14815a5
#
_entry.id   535546822d10e1af53098edaa14815a5
#
_cell.length_a   1.000
_cell.length_b   1.000
_cell.length_c   1.000
_cell.angle_alpha   90.00
_cell.angle_beta   90.00
_cell.angle_gamma   90.00
#
_symmetry.space_group_name_H-M   'P 1'
#
loop_
_entity.id
_entity.type
_entity.pdbx_description
1 polymer ?
#
loop_
_entity_poly.entity_id
_entity_poly.type
_entity_poly.pdbx_seq_one_letter_code
_entity_poly.pdbx_strand_id
1 'polypeptide(L)'
;MRGGKIRKCLQTGLPKSGAPFFSSPKVNTVKKLLPSVLSAAVLGLAMLAPVGAADLRIGVVNMERILRDSLSAAQAGERLNAEGMRRQEEIDALTKRFKQRLERFEKGASDMSESERVTERRELAEMERDVARRSREARDEFNQRRNEEVLLLQGRAGRIIQQIAETEKFDLVLYEFFYASPKVDITDRVMKALDADVKPAKKKK
;
A
#
# COMPACT_ATOMS: atom_id res chain seq x y z
N MET A 1 14.81 20.58 -45.90
CA MET A 1 14.84 22.07 -45.95
C MET A 1 14.44 22.61 -44.57
N ARG A 2 15.32 23.49 -44.06
CA ARG A 2 15.18 24.37 -42.83
C ARG A 2 15.07 23.61 -41.52
N GLY A 3 16.03 23.59 -40.62
CA GLY A 3 17.11 24.55 -40.32
C GLY A 3 16.63 25.50 -39.20
N GLY A 4 16.80 25.12 -37.92
CA GLY A 4 16.49 25.92 -36.76
C GLY A 4 17.55 25.79 -35.67
N LYS A 5 18.48 26.72 -35.70
CA LYS A 5 19.58 26.97 -34.78
C LYS A 5 19.11 27.14 -33.35
N ILE A 6 19.72 26.42 -32.40
CA ILE A 6 19.64 26.73 -30.98
C ILE A 6 20.91 27.53 -30.62
N ARG A 7 20.68 28.74 -30.19
CA ARG A 7 21.68 29.69 -29.75
C ARG A 7 22.13 29.38 -28.32
N LYS A 8 23.43 29.40 -28.16
CA LYS A 8 24.16 29.54 -26.91
C LYS A 8 23.81 30.88 -26.22
N CYS A 9 23.58 30.86 -24.96
CA CYS A 9 23.71 31.96 -24.00
C CYS A 9 23.95 31.32 -22.65
N LEU A 10 24.74 31.71 -21.78
CA LEU A 10 25.85 32.66 -21.59
C LEU A 10 26.48 32.28 -20.24
N GLN A 11 27.76 32.18 -20.23
CA GLN A 11 28.58 32.21 -19.01
C GLN A 11 28.45 33.56 -18.34
N THR A 12 28.17 33.59 -17.06
CA THR A 12 28.57 34.63 -16.10
C THR A 12 28.43 33.97 -14.73
N GLY A 13 29.39 33.88 -13.85
CA GLY A 13 30.44 34.71 -13.39
C GLY A 13 30.60 34.30 -11.93
N LEU A 14 31.70 33.62 -11.58
CA LEU A 14 32.06 33.36 -10.17
C LEU A 14 32.47 34.66 -9.51
N PRO A 15 32.03 34.96 -8.28
CA PRO A 15 32.74 35.94 -7.45
C PRO A 15 33.87 35.24 -6.70
N LYS A 16 35.06 35.80 -6.86
CA LYS A 16 36.26 35.47 -6.12
C LYS A 16 36.07 35.81 -4.64
N SER A 17 36.27 34.82 -3.78
CA SER A 17 36.31 34.95 -2.34
C SER A 17 37.55 35.74 -1.90
N GLY A 18 37.32 36.82 -1.20
CA GLY A 18 38.35 37.46 -0.40
C GLY A 18 38.46 36.76 0.96
N ALA A 19 39.64 36.23 1.25
CA ALA A 19 39.95 35.70 2.56
C ALA A 19 40.14 36.83 3.58
N PRO A 20 39.60 36.74 4.79
CA PRO A 20 39.99 37.63 5.86
C PRO A 20 41.29 37.17 6.50
N PHE A 21 42.19 38.07 6.53
CA PHE A 21 43.46 38.09 7.18
C PHE A 21 43.34 37.77 8.68
N PHE A 22 43.89 36.65 9.11
CA PHE A 22 43.97 36.31 10.53
C PHE A 22 45.20 37.05 11.11
N SER A 23 44.93 38.13 11.80
CA SER A 23 45.90 38.90 12.56
C SER A 23 46.20 38.19 13.88
N SER A 24 47.41 37.66 14.03
CA SER A 24 47.89 37.07 15.28
C SER A 24 48.07 38.13 16.36
N PRO A 25 47.53 37.98 17.55
CA PRO A 25 47.90 38.85 18.67
C PRO A 25 49.24 38.43 19.26
N LYS A 26 50.12 39.45 19.43
CA LYS A 26 51.39 39.33 20.04
C LYS A 26 51.30 38.85 21.47
N VAL A 27 52.06 37.80 21.78
CA VAL A 27 52.26 37.29 23.13
C VAL A 27 53.10 38.27 23.94
N ASN A 28 52.48 38.98 24.86
CA ASN A 28 53.21 39.73 25.87
C ASN A 28 53.45 38.84 27.10
N THR A 29 54.75 38.59 27.28
CA THR A 29 55.36 37.94 28.44
C THR A 29 55.04 38.71 29.71
N VAL A 30 54.24 38.17 30.60
CA VAL A 30 54.27 38.66 32.00
C VAL A 30 54.72 37.48 32.88
N LYS A 31 56.00 37.66 33.33
CA LYS A 31 56.64 36.83 34.36
C LYS A 31 56.00 37.10 35.73
N LYS A 32 55.87 36.00 36.47
CA LYS A 32 55.73 35.94 37.97
C LYS A 32 54.37 36.32 38.54
N LEU A 33 53.67 35.27 38.90
CA LEU A 33 53.12 35.07 40.27
C LEU A 33 52.54 33.65 40.33
N LEU A 34 53.23 32.70 40.89
CA LEU A 34 52.85 31.43 41.43
C LEU A 34 52.61 31.57 42.92
N PRO A 35 51.94 30.69 43.60
CA PRO A 35 51.04 29.60 43.30
C PRO A 35 49.78 29.66 44.20
N SER A 36 48.60 29.47 43.71
CA SER A 36 47.48 29.05 44.60
C SER A 36 46.14 28.75 43.87
N VAL A 37 46.16 28.33 42.60
CA VAL A 37 44.89 28.04 41.88
C VAL A 37 44.90 26.65 41.23
N LEU A 38 45.66 25.70 41.80
CA LEU A 38 45.72 24.34 41.27
C LEU A 38 44.64 23.39 41.83
N SER A 39 43.69 23.90 42.65
CA SER A 39 42.69 23.05 43.33
C SER A 39 41.27 23.18 42.81
N ALA A 40 41.00 24.10 41.87
CA ALA A 40 39.61 24.31 41.35
C ALA A 40 39.35 23.74 39.93
N ALA A 41 40.39 23.23 39.26
CA ALA A 41 40.24 22.74 37.87
C ALA A 41 39.85 21.26 37.76
N VAL A 42 39.80 20.50 38.84
CA VAL A 42 39.48 19.05 38.80
C VAL A 42 37.99 18.76 38.99
N LEU A 43 37.18 19.72 39.50
CA LEU A 43 35.76 19.52 39.73
C LEU A 43 34.87 19.87 38.49
N GLY A 44 35.42 20.45 37.43
CA GLY A 44 34.67 20.86 36.24
C GLY A 44 34.57 19.79 35.11
N LEU A 45 35.28 18.68 35.20
CA LEU A 45 35.38 17.70 34.11
C LEU A 45 34.41 16.50 34.27
N ALA A 46 33.57 16.50 35.29
CA ALA A 46 32.67 15.35 35.62
C ALA A 46 31.26 15.47 35.03
N MET A 47 30.94 16.50 34.22
CA MET A 47 29.58 16.71 33.65
C MET A 47 29.48 16.55 32.14
N LEU A 48 30.46 15.95 31.48
CA LEU A 48 30.24 15.38 30.15
C LEU A 48 29.72 13.96 30.30
N ALA A 49 28.50 13.80 30.86
CA ALA A 49 27.77 12.59 30.67
C ALA A 49 27.60 12.40 29.16
N PRO A 50 27.99 11.23 28.56
CA PRO A 50 27.69 10.97 27.18
C PRO A 50 26.17 11.06 27.08
N VAL A 51 25.68 12.01 26.28
CA VAL A 51 24.31 11.99 25.81
C VAL A 51 24.21 10.71 25.04
N GLY A 52 23.74 9.64 25.69
CA GLY A 52 23.49 8.37 25.06
C GLY A 52 22.59 8.64 23.86
N ALA A 53 23.10 8.44 22.67
CA ALA A 53 22.26 8.41 21.49
C ALA A 53 21.17 7.37 21.79
N ALA A 54 19.94 7.82 22.01
CA ALA A 54 18.83 6.93 22.23
C ALA A 54 18.78 6.02 21.01
N ASP A 55 18.99 4.70 21.21
CA ASP A 55 18.94 3.72 20.14
C ASP A 55 17.55 3.78 19.50
N LEU A 56 17.46 4.39 18.33
CA LEU A 56 16.22 4.55 17.58
C LEU A 56 15.69 3.16 17.21
N ARG A 57 14.53 2.79 17.73
CA ARG A 57 13.89 1.51 17.44
C ARG A 57 13.02 1.64 16.19
N ILE A 58 13.53 1.10 15.09
CA ILE A 58 12.82 1.08 13.80
C ILE A 58 12.24 -0.30 13.56
N GLY A 59 10.95 -0.32 13.23
CA GLY A 59 10.26 -1.50 12.70
C GLY A 59 9.99 -1.35 11.20
N VAL A 60 9.93 -2.47 10.50
CA VAL A 60 9.56 -2.52 9.08
C VAL A 60 8.46 -3.54 8.87
N VAL A 61 7.46 -3.20 8.07
CA VAL A 61 6.30 -4.06 7.78
C VAL A 61 6.11 -4.18 6.27
N ASN A 62 6.10 -5.40 5.77
CA ASN A 62 5.74 -5.68 4.38
C ASN A 62 4.21 -5.83 4.25
N MET A 63 3.54 -4.74 3.86
CA MET A 63 2.09 -4.71 3.70
C MET A 63 1.61 -5.65 2.58
N GLU A 64 2.36 -5.77 1.50
CA GLU A 64 2.03 -6.69 0.40
C GLU A 64 2.00 -8.15 0.87
N ARG A 65 2.99 -8.54 1.69
CA ARG A 65 3.04 -9.87 2.28
C ARG A 65 1.85 -10.12 3.21
N ILE A 66 1.44 -9.13 4.01
CA ILE A 66 0.24 -9.23 4.86
C ILE A 66 -1.02 -9.45 4.03
N LEU A 67 -1.20 -8.67 2.96
CA LEU A 67 -2.36 -8.76 2.07
C LEU A 67 -2.41 -10.07 1.26
N ARG A 68 -1.28 -10.73 1.05
CA ARG A 68 -1.19 -11.98 0.31
C ARG A 68 -1.27 -13.22 1.20
N ASP A 69 -0.54 -13.21 2.32
CA ASP A 69 -0.20 -14.43 3.07
C ASP A 69 -0.94 -14.56 4.40
N SER A 70 -1.66 -13.52 4.88
CA SER A 70 -2.40 -13.61 6.14
C SER A 70 -3.65 -14.50 6.01
N LEU A 71 -4.01 -15.17 7.10
CA LEU A 71 -5.26 -15.94 7.18
C LEU A 71 -6.50 -15.05 6.93
N SER A 72 -6.44 -13.81 7.41
CA SER A 72 -7.47 -12.80 7.17
C SER A 72 -7.66 -12.53 5.68
N ALA A 73 -6.57 -12.40 4.91
CA ALA A 73 -6.62 -12.21 3.46
C ALA A 73 -7.18 -13.45 2.75
N ALA A 74 -6.72 -14.64 3.15
CA ALA A 74 -7.22 -15.90 2.59
C ALA A 74 -8.73 -16.05 2.77
N GLN A 75 -9.25 -15.78 3.98
CA GLN A 75 -10.69 -15.85 4.25
C GLN A 75 -11.50 -14.80 3.50
N ALA A 76 -10.98 -13.57 3.33
CA ALA A 76 -11.60 -12.55 2.51
C ALA A 76 -11.68 -13.00 1.05
N GLY A 77 -10.60 -13.57 0.52
CA GLY A 77 -10.54 -14.15 -0.82
C GLY A 77 -11.55 -15.30 -1.03
N GLU A 78 -11.66 -16.22 -0.07
CA GLU A 78 -12.65 -17.31 -0.13
C GLU A 78 -14.09 -16.77 -0.19
N ARG A 79 -14.42 -15.76 0.63
CA ARG A 79 -15.76 -15.13 0.60
C ARG A 79 -16.06 -14.46 -0.73
N LEU A 80 -15.10 -13.68 -1.25
CA LEU A 80 -15.24 -13.02 -2.55
C LEU A 80 -15.40 -14.03 -3.70
N ASN A 81 -14.62 -15.10 -3.69
CA ASN A 81 -14.71 -16.14 -4.70
C ASN A 81 -16.07 -16.86 -4.65
N ALA A 82 -16.57 -17.19 -3.45
CA ALA A 82 -17.88 -17.82 -3.30
C ALA A 82 -19.01 -16.91 -3.79
N GLU A 83 -18.95 -15.62 -3.53
CA GLU A 83 -19.90 -14.63 -4.03
C GLU A 83 -19.82 -14.49 -5.55
N GLY A 84 -18.58 -14.40 -6.10
CA GLY A 84 -18.35 -14.34 -7.55
C GLY A 84 -18.86 -15.58 -8.29
N MET A 85 -18.63 -16.79 -7.74
CA MET A 85 -19.15 -18.03 -8.32
C MET A 85 -20.68 -18.04 -8.37
N ARG A 86 -21.35 -17.62 -7.30
CA ARG A 86 -22.81 -17.55 -7.27
C ARG A 86 -23.36 -16.58 -8.32
N ARG A 87 -22.73 -15.41 -8.48
CA ARG A 87 -23.10 -14.44 -9.52
C ARG A 87 -22.87 -15.00 -10.92
N GLN A 88 -21.77 -15.72 -11.12
CA GLN A 88 -21.48 -16.37 -12.40
C GLN A 88 -22.53 -17.44 -12.74
N GLU A 89 -22.94 -18.26 -11.78
CA GLU A 89 -24.01 -19.26 -11.97
C GLU A 89 -25.35 -18.62 -12.39
N GLU A 90 -25.72 -17.47 -11.81
CA GLU A 90 -26.91 -16.72 -12.21
C GLU A 90 -26.81 -16.24 -13.67
N ILE A 91 -25.65 -15.72 -14.10
CA ILE A 91 -25.40 -15.26 -15.47
C ILE A 91 -25.40 -16.44 -16.44
N ASP A 92 -24.79 -17.56 -16.07
CA ASP A 92 -24.76 -18.78 -16.88
C ASP A 92 -26.17 -19.35 -17.09
N ALA A 93 -27.01 -19.31 -16.06
CA ALA A 93 -28.39 -19.71 -16.17
C ALA A 93 -29.20 -18.83 -17.13
N LEU A 94 -28.99 -17.49 -17.09
CA LEU A 94 -29.61 -16.56 -18.03
C LEU A 94 -29.10 -16.79 -19.46
N THR A 95 -27.80 -16.97 -19.62
CA THR A 95 -27.17 -17.26 -20.91
C THR A 95 -27.70 -18.55 -21.52
N LYS A 96 -27.87 -19.58 -20.70
CA LYS A 96 -28.48 -20.86 -21.12
C LYS A 96 -29.93 -20.68 -21.60
N ARG A 97 -30.72 -19.89 -20.86
CA ARG A 97 -32.12 -19.60 -21.26
C ARG A 97 -32.17 -18.83 -22.58
N PHE A 98 -31.31 -17.84 -22.76
CA PHE A 98 -31.19 -17.09 -24.01
C PHE A 98 -30.84 -18.01 -25.18
N LYS A 99 -29.77 -18.83 -25.03
CA LYS A 99 -29.38 -19.79 -26.08
C LYS A 99 -30.50 -20.77 -26.45
N GLN A 100 -31.19 -21.34 -25.48
CA GLN A 100 -32.32 -22.25 -25.70
C GLN A 100 -33.48 -21.56 -26.40
N ARG A 101 -33.73 -20.27 -26.10
CA ARG A 101 -34.78 -19.53 -26.76
C ARG A 101 -34.40 -19.16 -28.20
N LEU A 102 -33.18 -18.76 -28.42
CA LEU A 102 -32.63 -18.48 -29.75
C LEU A 102 -32.72 -19.72 -30.64
N GLU A 103 -32.30 -20.89 -30.14
CA GLU A 103 -32.35 -22.15 -30.88
C GLU A 103 -33.82 -22.53 -31.25
N ARG A 104 -34.76 -22.33 -30.32
CA ARG A 104 -36.19 -22.57 -30.62
C ARG A 104 -36.72 -21.60 -31.67
N PHE A 105 -36.33 -20.33 -31.62
CA PHE A 105 -36.70 -19.35 -32.62
C PHE A 105 -36.12 -19.72 -34.00
N GLU A 106 -34.83 -20.06 -34.08
CA GLU A 106 -34.20 -20.47 -35.34
C GLU A 106 -34.87 -21.69 -36.00
N LYS A 107 -35.29 -22.66 -35.19
CA LYS A 107 -35.97 -23.86 -35.69
C LYS A 107 -37.44 -23.62 -36.07
N GLY A 108 -38.13 -22.69 -35.40
CA GLY A 108 -39.57 -22.47 -35.58
C GLY A 108 -39.92 -21.21 -36.37
N ALA A 109 -38.94 -20.41 -36.78
CA ALA A 109 -39.21 -19.12 -37.42
C ALA A 109 -40.01 -19.19 -38.72
N SER A 110 -39.90 -20.30 -39.45
CA SER A 110 -40.68 -20.55 -40.67
C SER A 110 -42.18 -20.68 -40.43
N ASP A 111 -42.55 -21.20 -39.28
CA ASP A 111 -43.94 -21.50 -38.94
C ASP A 111 -44.65 -20.35 -38.18
N MET A 112 -43.88 -19.30 -37.84
CA MET A 112 -44.36 -18.11 -37.14
C MET A 112 -44.91 -17.05 -38.11
N SER A 113 -45.93 -16.34 -37.68
CA SER A 113 -46.40 -15.14 -38.35
C SER A 113 -45.34 -14.01 -38.26
N GLU A 114 -45.40 -13.01 -39.15
CA GLU A 114 -44.43 -11.89 -39.15
C GLU A 114 -44.48 -11.12 -37.80
N SER A 115 -45.65 -10.92 -37.23
CA SER A 115 -45.81 -10.25 -35.94
C SER A 115 -45.14 -11.02 -34.80
N GLU A 116 -45.29 -12.35 -34.77
CA GLU A 116 -44.63 -13.22 -33.80
C GLU A 116 -43.12 -13.19 -33.94
N ARG A 117 -42.59 -13.24 -35.18
CA ARG A 117 -41.15 -13.14 -35.45
C ARG A 117 -40.58 -11.80 -34.97
N VAL A 118 -41.25 -10.70 -35.20
CA VAL A 118 -40.83 -9.40 -34.76
C VAL A 118 -40.79 -9.32 -33.23
N THR A 119 -41.84 -9.85 -32.58
CA THR A 119 -41.90 -9.85 -31.11
C THR A 119 -40.79 -10.72 -30.52
N GLU A 120 -40.61 -11.93 -31.04
CA GLU A 120 -39.56 -12.86 -30.55
C GLU A 120 -38.15 -12.32 -30.73
N ARG A 121 -37.84 -11.67 -31.89
CA ARG A 121 -36.56 -11.02 -32.11
C ARG A 121 -36.32 -9.88 -31.09
N ARG A 122 -37.36 -9.12 -30.79
CA ARG A 122 -37.26 -8.05 -29.80
C ARG A 122 -36.94 -8.60 -28.40
N GLU A 123 -37.64 -9.63 -27.98
CA GLU A 123 -37.40 -10.27 -26.68
C GLU A 123 -36.03 -10.93 -26.60
N LEU A 124 -35.57 -11.60 -27.67
CA LEU A 124 -34.22 -12.14 -27.74
C LEU A 124 -33.14 -11.03 -27.63
N ALA A 125 -33.34 -9.89 -28.30
CA ALA A 125 -32.44 -8.75 -28.19
C ALA A 125 -32.43 -8.12 -26.79
N GLU A 126 -33.57 -8.14 -26.08
CA GLU A 126 -33.66 -7.68 -24.70
C GLU A 126 -32.93 -8.66 -23.75
N MET A 127 -33.10 -9.97 -23.93
CA MET A 127 -32.37 -10.98 -23.16
C MET A 127 -30.86 -10.89 -23.36
N GLU A 128 -30.40 -10.71 -24.59
CA GLU A 128 -28.96 -10.53 -24.90
C GLU A 128 -28.39 -9.31 -24.17
N ARG A 129 -29.10 -8.17 -24.23
CA ARG A 129 -28.69 -6.95 -23.51
C ARG A 129 -28.68 -7.17 -21.99
N ASP A 130 -29.65 -7.90 -21.45
CA ASP A 130 -29.72 -8.19 -20.02
C ASP A 130 -28.54 -9.05 -19.57
N VAL A 131 -28.19 -10.12 -20.32
CA VAL A 131 -27.00 -10.94 -20.06
C VAL A 131 -25.73 -10.09 -20.10
N ALA A 132 -25.56 -9.27 -21.13
CA ALA A 132 -24.40 -8.41 -21.28
C ALA A 132 -24.29 -7.36 -20.16
N ARG A 133 -25.42 -6.78 -19.75
CA ARG A 133 -25.48 -5.83 -18.64
C ARG A 133 -25.10 -6.49 -17.32
N ARG A 134 -25.74 -7.62 -16.97
CA ARG A 134 -25.46 -8.36 -15.72
C ARG A 134 -24.02 -8.84 -15.63
N SER A 135 -23.43 -9.25 -16.78
CA SER A 135 -22.03 -9.65 -16.82
C SER A 135 -21.08 -8.49 -16.51
N ARG A 136 -21.40 -7.27 -16.95
CA ARG A 136 -20.61 -6.08 -16.61
C ARG A 136 -20.80 -5.70 -15.14
N GLU A 137 -22.06 -5.61 -14.69
CA GLU A 137 -22.39 -5.29 -13.30
C GLU A 137 -21.70 -6.24 -12.32
N ALA A 138 -21.69 -7.54 -12.60
CA ALA A 138 -21.03 -8.53 -11.75
C ALA A 138 -19.50 -8.33 -11.67
N ARG A 139 -18.86 -7.96 -12.78
CA ARG A 139 -17.41 -7.66 -12.80
C ARG A 139 -17.09 -6.40 -12.01
N ASP A 140 -17.89 -5.36 -12.20
CA ASP A 140 -17.69 -4.08 -11.52
C ASP A 140 -17.92 -4.23 -10.01
N GLU A 141 -18.98 -4.94 -9.61
CA GLU A 141 -19.28 -5.27 -8.21
C GLU A 141 -18.15 -6.09 -7.58
N PHE A 142 -17.65 -7.12 -8.29
CA PHE A 142 -16.53 -7.94 -7.79
C PHE A 142 -15.27 -7.11 -7.58
N ASN A 143 -14.91 -6.23 -8.53
CA ASN A 143 -13.76 -5.35 -8.41
C ASN A 143 -13.90 -4.35 -7.26
N GLN A 144 -15.09 -3.78 -7.10
CA GLN A 144 -15.40 -2.88 -6.00
C GLN A 144 -15.25 -3.60 -4.65
N ARG A 145 -15.88 -4.77 -4.49
CA ARG A 145 -15.80 -5.59 -3.26
C ARG A 145 -14.37 -5.98 -2.94
N ARG A 146 -13.59 -6.38 -3.95
CA ARG A 146 -12.18 -6.68 -3.77
C ARG A 146 -11.40 -5.48 -3.22
N ASN A 147 -11.61 -4.30 -3.77
CA ASN A 147 -10.96 -3.08 -3.29
C ASN A 147 -11.39 -2.73 -1.86
N GLU A 148 -12.67 -2.85 -1.54
CA GLU A 148 -13.20 -2.65 -0.19
C GLU A 148 -12.54 -3.60 0.83
N GLU A 149 -12.43 -4.90 0.51
CA GLU A 149 -11.78 -5.88 1.40
C GLU A 149 -10.28 -5.58 1.60
N VAL A 150 -9.57 -5.14 0.55
CA VAL A 150 -8.17 -4.72 0.66
C VAL A 150 -8.04 -3.52 1.60
N LEU A 151 -8.87 -2.50 1.44
CA LEU A 151 -8.85 -1.32 2.31
C LEU A 151 -9.19 -1.66 3.77
N LEU A 152 -10.17 -2.54 3.99
CA LEU A 152 -10.53 -3.02 5.33
C LEU A 152 -9.37 -3.77 5.99
N LEU A 153 -8.69 -4.63 5.25
CA LEU A 153 -7.55 -5.38 5.74
C LEU A 153 -6.35 -4.48 6.05
N GLN A 154 -6.06 -3.52 5.17
CA GLN A 154 -5.04 -2.49 5.42
C GLN A 154 -5.35 -1.66 6.68
N GLY A 155 -6.60 -1.26 6.85
CA GLY A 155 -7.02 -0.51 8.03
C GLY A 155 -6.90 -1.32 9.34
N ARG A 156 -7.18 -2.64 9.29
CA ARG A 156 -6.96 -3.52 10.44
C ARG A 156 -5.48 -3.70 10.74
N ALA A 157 -4.67 -3.97 9.71
CA ALA A 157 -3.23 -4.09 9.86
C ALA A 157 -2.61 -2.81 10.42
N GLY A 158 -3.04 -1.63 9.95
CA GLY A 158 -2.58 -0.34 10.46
C GLY A 158 -2.83 -0.16 11.96
N ARG A 159 -4.02 -0.53 12.45
CA ARG A 159 -4.31 -0.48 13.91
C ARG A 159 -3.42 -1.42 14.72
N ILE A 160 -3.20 -2.63 14.22
CA ILE A 160 -2.33 -3.61 14.88
C ILE A 160 -0.87 -3.14 14.89
N ILE A 161 -0.40 -2.58 13.78
CA ILE A 161 0.95 -1.98 13.68
C ILE A 161 1.11 -0.88 14.72
N GLN A 162 0.13 0.03 14.83
CA GLN A 162 0.16 1.09 15.83
C GLN A 162 0.20 0.52 17.25
N GLN A 163 -0.65 -0.46 17.56
CA GLN A 163 -0.68 -1.10 18.87
C GLN A 163 0.66 -1.78 19.22
N ILE A 164 1.29 -2.48 18.27
CA ILE A 164 2.60 -3.10 18.44
C ILE A 164 3.66 -2.02 18.65
N ALA A 165 3.63 -0.95 17.84
CA ALA A 165 4.58 0.16 17.94
C ALA A 165 4.54 0.83 19.31
N GLU A 166 3.35 1.13 19.84
CA GLU A 166 3.17 1.73 21.16
C GLU A 166 3.61 0.78 22.29
N THR A 167 3.24 -0.50 22.21
CA THR A 167 3.55 -1.51 23.24
C THR A 167 5.04 -1.80 23.30
N GLU A 168 5.69 -1.93 22.17
CA GLU A 168 7.10 -2.29 22.08
C GLU A 168 8.02 -1.06 21.97
N LYS A 169 7.45 0.14 22.02
CA LYS A 169 8.17 1.42 21.98
C LYS A 169 9.05 1.57 20.72
N PHE A 170 8.46 1.32 19.56
CA PHE A 170 9.09 1.69 18.30
C PHE A 170 8.96 3.20 18.08
N ASP A 171 10.06 3.84 17.68
CA ASP A 171 10.08 5.25 17.33
C ASP A 171 9.55 5.49 15.92
N LEU A 172 9.71 4.49 15.04
CA LEU A 172 9.29 4.56 13.64
C LEU A 172 8.92 3.17 13.12
N VAL A 173 7.83 3.10 12.36
CA VAL A 173 7.50 1.90 11.57
C VAL A 173 7.33 2.30 10.11
N LEU A 174 8.06 1.64 9.22
CA LEU A 174 8.04 1.85 7.77
C LEU A 174 7.31 0.70 7.08
N TYR A 175 6.51 1.00 6.07
CA TYR A 175 5.82 0.01 5.25
C TYR A 175 6.23 0.06 3.77
N GLU A 176 6.88 1.13 3.34
CA GLU A 176 7.50 1.25 2.02
C GLU A 176 9.00 1.29 2.19
N PHE A 177 9.71 0.29 1.71
CA PHE A 177 11.15 0.18 1.84
C PHE A 177 11.74 -0.64 0.68
N PHE A 178 12.96 -0.35 0.32
CA PHE A 178 13.68 -1.11 -0.69
C PHE A 178 14.34 -2.36 -0.11
N TYR A 179 14.88 -2.23 1.09
CA TYR A 179 15.56 -3.32 1.81
C TYR A 179 15.37 -3.15 3.32
N ALA A 180 15.14 -4.26 4.00
CA ALA A 180 15.14 -4.34 5.45
C ALA A 180 15.82 -5.62 5.91
N SER A 181 16.61 -5.52 6.99
CA SER A 181 17.17 -6.72 7.59
C SER A 181 16.10 -7.47 8.39
N PRO A 182 16.21 -8.80 8.54
CA PRO A 182 15.25 -9.59 9.34
C PRO A 182 15.12 -9.13 10.80
N LYS A 183 16.12 -8.42 11.33
CA LYS A 183 16.12 -7.92 12.71
C LYS A 183 15.06 -6.84 12.96
N VAL A 184 14.77 -6.03 11.93
CA VAL A 184 13.81 -4.92 12.03
C VAL A 184 12.44 -5.29 11.43
N ASP A 185 12.33 -6.42 10.76
CA ASP A 185 11.08 -6.90 10.15
C ASP A 185 10.13 -7.42 11.22
N ILE A 186 8.99 -6.74 11.36
CA ILE A 186 7.92 -7.10 12.30
C ILE A 186 6.69 -7.67 11.59
N THR A 187 6.76 -7.96 10.28
CA THR A 187 5.64 -8.42 9.46
C THR A 187 4.96 -9.66 10.03
N ASP A 188 5.75 -10.67 10.44
CA ASP A 188 5.20 -11.92 11.01
C ASP A 188 4.45 -11.70 12.33
N ARG A 189 4.88 -10.73 13.14
CA ARG A 189 4.19 -10.37 14.39
C ARG A 189 2.85 -9.70 14.09
N VAL A 190 2.84 -8.80 13.10
CA VAL A 190 1.61 -8.14 12.65
C VAL A 190 0.64 -9.17 12.07
N MET A 191 1.09 -10.08 11.20
CA MET A 191 0.25 -11.14 10.65
C MET A 191 -0.33 -12.02 11.76
N LYS A 192 0.49 -12.44 12.71
CA LYS A 192 0.05 -13.28 13.83
C LYS A 192 -1.01 -12.60 14.71
N ALA A 193 -0.86 -11.30 14.96
CA ALA A 193 -1.83 -10.51 15.70
C ALA A 193 -3.12 -10.32 14.89
N LEU A 194 -3.00 -10.03 13.57
CA LEU A 194 -4.13 -9.89 12.66
C LEU A 194 -4.95 -11.19 12.57
N ASP A 195 -4.29 -12.33 12.54
CA ASP A 195 -4.92 -13.64 12.42
C ASP A 195 -5.53 -14.13 13.75
N ALA A 196 -5.03 -13.63 14.89
CA ALA A 196 -5.62 -13.91 16.20
C ALA A 196 -7.03 -13.31 16.35
N ASP A 197 -7.32 -12.19 15.70
CA ASP A 197 -8.64 -11.57 15.69
C ASP A 197 -9.65 -12.32 14.80
N VAL A 198 -9.16 -13.22 13.96
CA VAL A 198 -10.01 -14.03 13.08
C VAL A 198 -10.50 -15.24 13.84
N LYS A 199 -11.82 -15.27 14.15
CA LYS A 199 -12.43 -16.49 14.67
C LYS A 199 -12.22 -17.63 13.68
N PRO A 200 -11.63 -18.78 14.10
CA PRO A 200 -11.44 -19.90 13.19
C PRO A 200 -12.79 -20.28 12.59
N ALA A 201 -12.87 -20.28 11.26
CA ALA A 201 -14.04 -20.79 10.56
C ALA A 201 -14.30 -22.21 11.07
N LYS A 202 -15.49 -22.45 11.67
CA LYS A 202 -15.87 -23.79 12.11
C LYS A 202 -15.82 -24.69 10.87
N LYS A 203 -14.80 -25.58 10.80
CA LYS A 203 -14.77 -26.64 9.79
C LYS A 203 -16.07 -27.41 9.94
N LYS A 204 -17.01 -27.24 8.99
CA LYS A 204 -18.12 -28.18 8.85
C LYS A 204 -17.51 -29.53 8.48
N LYS A 205 -17.63 -30.50 9.39
CA LYS A 205 -17.37 -31.91 9.12
C LYS A 205 -18.40 -32.44 8.15
#